data_23870a9b8cd334fc970cbb660a1f4d1e
#
_entry.id   23870a9b8cd334fc970cbb660a1f4d1e
#
_cell.length_a   1.000
_cell.length_b   1.000
_cell.length_c   1.000
_cell.angle_alpha   90.00
_cell.angle_beta   90.00
_cell.angle_gamma   90.00
#
_symmetry.space_group_name_H-M   'P 1'
#
loop_
_entity.id
_entity.type
_entity.pdbx_description
1 polymer ?
#
loop_
_entity_poly.entity_id
_entity_poly.type
_entity_poly.pdbx_seq_one_letter_code
_entity_poly.pdbx_strand_id
1 'polypeptide(L)'
;MNPIKQLTLAILACLSTWSTHGETLPNMVFIMTDDQGWGDVGYNGHPKIKTPHLDDMAKTAMRFDRFYAGGSVCSPTRASCMTGRCNWRVSINDPSRADEEHLPKEEITLPEALKEKGYATGHFGKWHLGGFDEKMAKGPVHVMPPWKAG
;
A
#
# COMPACT_ATOMS: atom_id res chain seq x y z
N MET A 1 52.47 29.40 -4.67
CA MET A 1 51.39 28.83 -3.88
C MET A 1 51.76 27.39 -3.58
N ASN A 2 51.68 26.99 -2.32
CA ASN A 2 52.23 25.67 -1.87
C ASN A 2 51.39 24.51 -2.48
N PRO A 3 51.99 23.54 -3.16
CA PRO A 3 51.27 22.45 -3.85
C PRO A 3 50.33 21.67 -2.92
N ILE A 4 50.64 21.60 -1.63
CA ILE A 4 49.77 20.96 -0.63
C ILE A 4 48.46 21.75 -0.45
N LYS A 5 48.51 23.08 -0.47
CA LYS A 5 47.28 23.93 -0.38
C LYS A 5 46.40 23.82 -1.64
N GLN A 6 47.02 23.61 -2.80
CA GLN A 6 46.27 23.42 -4.05
C GLN A 6 45.59 22.06 -4.07
N LEU A 7 46.23 21.00 -3.56
CA LEU A 7 45.63 19.67 -3.47
C LEU A 7 44.48 19.62 -2.45
N THR A 8 44.64 20.31 -1.32
CA THR A 8 43.55 20.38 -0.30
C THR A 8 42.35 21.17 -0.84
N LEU A 9 42.55 22.22 -1.57
CA LEU A 9 41.46 23.01 -2.20
C LEU A 9 40.72 22.18 -3.26
N ALA A 10 41.45 21.40 -4.06
CA ALA A 10 40.85 20.52 -5.08
C ALA A 10 40.01 19.37 -4.45
N ILE A 11 40.47 18.79 -3.36
CA ILE A 11 39.75 17.76 -2.64
C ILE A 11 38.49 18.32 -1.97
N LEU A 12 38.53 19.52 -1.39
CA LEU A 12 37.35 20.21 -0.84
C LEU A 12 36.33 20.55 -1.93
N ALA A 13 36.78 20.98 -3.13
CA ALA A 13 35.90 21.28 -4.24
C ALA A 13 35.22 20.01 -4.82
N CYS A 14 35.89 18.85 -4.82
CA CYS A 14 35.30 17.58 -5.22
C CYS A 14 34.25 17.05 -4.22
N LEU A 15 34.40 17.35 -2.93
CA LEU A 15 33.44 16.94 -1.91
C LEU A 15 32.15 17.79 -1.89
N SER A 16 32.20 18.99 -2.46
CA SER A 16 31.03 19.89 -2.50
C SER A 16 30.08 19.66 -3.68
N THR A 17 30.40 18.75 -4.60
CA THR A 17 29.56 18.44 -5.78
C THR A 17 28.67 17.22 -5.60
N TRP A 18 28.55 16.64 -4.42
CA TRP A 18 27.42 15.75 -4.13
C TRP A 18 26.17 16.61 -3.98
N SER A 19 25.65 17.03 -5.13
CA SER A 19 24.29 17.54 -5.23
C SER A 19 23.39 16.42 -4.68
N THR A 20 22.84 16.61 -3.52
CA THR A 20 21.65 15.88 -3.09
C THR A 20 20.55 16.31 -4.05
N HIS A 21 20.46 15.63 -5.20
CA HIS A 21 19.19 15.61 -5.93
C HIS A 21 18.22 15.00 -4.91
N GLY A 22 17.42 15.83 -4.29
CA GLY A 22 16.28 15.37 -3.52
C GLY A 22 15.48 14.49 -4.47
N GLU A 23 15.55 13.17 -4.29
CA GLU A 23 14.76 12.25 -5.07
C GLU A 23 13.31 12.66 -4.86
N THR A 24 12.65 13.14 -5.91
CA THR A 24 11.23 13.39 -5.88
C THR A 24 10.56 12.03 -5.73
N LEU A 25 9.97 11.80 -4.56
CA LEU A 25 9.27 10.55 -4.28
C LEU A 25 8.14 10.38 -5.31
N PRO A 26 8.02 9.20 -5.94
CA PRO A 26 6.99 8.96 -6.95
C PRO A 26 5.61 8.95 -6.30
N ASN A 27 4.60 9.43 -7.01
CA ASN A 27 3.21 9.19 -6.63
C ASN A 27 2.88 7.70 -6.76
N MET A 28 2.09 7.17 -5.83
CA MET A 28 1.67 5.78 -5.83
C MET A 28 0.15 5.69 -5.88
N VAL A 29 -0.35 4.87 -6.81
CA VAL A 29 -1.76 4.50 -6.90
C VAL A 29 -1.85 3.00 -6.70
N PHE A 30 -2.49 2.61 -5.60
CA PHE A 30 -2.75 1.22 -5.27
C PHE A 30 -4.20 0.87 -5.59
N ILE A 31 -4.43 -0.12 -6.46
CA ILE A 31 -5.77 -0.54 -6.89
C ILE A 31 -5.96 -1.99 -6.49
N MET A 32 -6.97 -2.25 -5.65
CA MET A 32 -7.38 -3.60 -5.27
C MET A 32 -8.78 -3.87 -5.79
N THR A 33 -8.91 -4.90 -6.60
CA THR A 33 -10.21 -5.40 -7.05
C THR A 33 -10.90 -6.20 -5.95
N ASP A 34 -12.22 -6.34 -6.03
CA ASP A 34 -13.02 -7.10 -5.08
C ASP A 34 -13.61 -8.33 -5.79
N ASP A 35 -13.34 -9.51 -5.25
CA ASP A 35 -13.77 -10.82 -5.76
C ASP A 35 -13.43 -11.07 -7.25
N GLN A 36 -12.33 -10.51 -7.74
CA GLN A 36 -11.83 -10.78 -9.09
C GLN A 36 -10.98 -12.05 -9.10
N GLY A 37 -11.41 -13.04 -9.86
CA GLY A 37 -10.64 -14.26 -10.10
C GLY A 37 -9.45 -14.01 -11.04
N TRP A 38 -8.45 -14.88 -10.96
CA TRP A 38 -7.26 -14.82 -11.83
C TRP A 38 -7.61 -14.84 -13.32
N GLY A 39 -8.64 -15.60 -13.69
CA GLY A 39 -9.11 -15.73 -15.05
C GLY A 39 -10.05 -14.62 -15.53
N ASP A 40 -10.43 -13.66 -14.68
CA ASP A 40 -11.45 -12.65 -15.00
C ASP A 40 -10.89 -11.42 -15.73
N VAL A 41 -9.79 -11.60 -16.45
CA VAL A 41 -9.13 -10.56 -17.24
C VAL A 41 -8.72 -11.07 -18.61
N GLY A 42 -8.70 -10.17 -19.60
CA GLY A 42 -8.39 -10.53 -20.98
C GLY A 42 -6.98 -11.08 -21.16
N TYR A 43 -5.98 -10.49 -20.52
CA TYR A 43 -4.58 -10.93 -20.63
C TYR A 43 -4.32 -12.33 -20.02
N ASN A 44 -5.24 -12.87 -19.22
CA ASN A 44 -5.22 -14.26 -18.75
C ASN A 44 -6.15 -15.18 -19.58
N GLY A 45 -6.69 -14.68 -20.70
CA GLY A 45 -7.44 -15.47 -21.65
C GLY A 45 -8.95 -15.58 -21.40
N HIS A 46 -9.55 -14.66 -20.63
CA HIS A 46 -11.00 -14.71 -20.41
C HIS A 46 -11.76 -14.54 -21.75
N PRO A 47 -12.68 -15.48 -22.11
CA PRO A 47 -13.27 -15.50 -23.45
C PRO A 47 -14.27 -14.36 -23.71
N LYS A 48 -14.89 -13.81 -22.68
CA LYS A 48 -15.97 -12.83 -22.78
C LYS A 48 -15.65 -11.47 -22.17
N ILE A 49 -14.99 -11.45 -21.00
CA ILE A 49 -14.64 -10.20 -20.32
C ILE A 49 -13.53 -9.49 -21.10
N LYS A 50 -13.75 -8.22 -21.38
CA LYS A 50 -12.80 -7.37 -22.08
C LYS A 50 -12.18 -6.38 -21.08
N THR A 51 -10.87 -6.41 -20.95
CA THR A 51 -10.11 -5.53 -20.05
C THR A 51 -9.00 -4.82 -20.80
N PRO A 52 -9.30 -4.01 -21.84
CA PRO A 52 -8.30 -3.52 -22.79
C PRO A 52 -7.19 -2.72 -22.11
N HIS A 53 -7.51 -1.90 -21.12
CA HIS A 53 -6.51 -1.10 -20.39
C HIS A 53 -5.60 -1.96 -19.50
N LEU A 54 -6.14 -2.99 -18.84
CA LEU A 54 -5.33 -3.93 -18.07
C LEU A 54 -4.50 -4.81 -19.00
N ASP A 55 -5.05 -5.21 -20.14
CA ASP A 55 -4.36 -6.00 -21.16
C ASP A 55 -3.16 -5.20 -21.74
N ASP A 56 -3.33 -3.91 -22.00
CA ASP A 56 -2.25 -3.05 -22.47
C ASP A 56 -1.19 -2.81 -21.38
N MET A 57 -1.60 -2.56 -20.15
CA MET A 57 -0.67 -2.44 -19.02
C MET A 57 0.12 -3.75 -18.83
N ALA A 58 -0.51 -4.90 -18.94
CA ALA A 58 0.14 -6.21 -18.79
C ALA A 58 1.24 -6.49 -19.84
N LYS A 59 1.24 -5.79 -20.97
CA LYS A 59 2.28 -5.90 -22.01
C LYS A 59 3.58 -5.17 -21.65
N THR A 60 3.49 -4.13 -20.83
CA THR A 60 4.61 -3.22 -20.56
C THR A 60 5.04 -3.18 -19.09
N ALA A 61 4.14 -3.55 -18.17
CA ALA A 61 4.40 -3.57 -16.75
C ALA A 61 5.00 -4.90 -16.28
N MET A 62 5.56 -4.89 -15.08
CA MET A 62 5.97 -6.12 -14.42
C MET A 62 4.74 -6.92 -13.99
N ARG A 63 4.67 -8.18 -14.43
CA ARG A 63 3.62 -9.13 -14.04
C ARG A 63 4.15 -10.14 -13.05
N PHE A 64 3.35 -10.41 -12.03
CA PHE A 64 3.60 -11.48 -11.07
C PHE A 64 2.56 -12.59 -11.27
N ASP A 65 2.90 -13.62 -12.04
CA ASP A 65 1.97 -14.70 -12.39
C ASP A 65 1.62 -15.61 -11.21
N ARG A 66 2.41 -15.57 -10.14
CA ARG A 66 2.22 -16.34 -8.90
C ARG A 66 2.19 -15.45 -7.68
N PHE A 67 1.36 -14.42 -7.73
CA PHE A 67 1.12 -13.52 -6.61
C PHE A 67 -0.25 -13.81 -6.03
N TYR A 68 -0.27 -14.33 -4.81
CA TYR A 68 -1.50 -14.81 -4.18
C TYR A 68 -2.05 -13.80 -3.20
N ALA A 69 -3.39 -13.73 -3.10
CA ALA A 69 -4.06 -12.96 -2.07
C ALA A 69 -3.70 -13.49 -0.68
N GLY A 70 -3.61 -12.60 0.31
CA GLY A 70 -3.26 -12.95 1.69
C GLY A 70 -4.31 -13.82 2.40
N GLY A 71 -5.54 -13.85 1.86
CA GLY A 71 -6.64 -14.68 2.34
C GLY A 71 -7.61 -14.99 1.21
N SER A 72 -8.56 -15.90 1.45
CA SER A 72 -9.55 -16.33 0.45
C SER A 72 -10.76 -15.41 0.32
N VAL A 73 -10.88 -14.41 1.19
CA VAL A 73 -12.01 -13.46 1.26
C VAL A 73 -11.53 -12.04 1.56
N CYS A 74 -12.46 -11.10 1.55
CA CYS A 74 -12.22 -9.65 1.56
C CYS A 74 -11.32 -9.16 2.69
N SER A 75 -11.78 -9.23 3.95
CA SER A 75 -11.10 -8.61 5.09
C SER A 75 -9.73 -9.22 5.37
N PRO A 76 -9.52 -10.54 5.36
CA PRO A 76 -8.20 -11.13 5.52
C PRO A 76 -7.19 -10.65 4.47
N THR A 77 -7.61 -10.60 3.20
CA THR A 77 -6.77 -10.12 2.11
C THR A 77 -6.44 -8.64 2.27
N ARG A 78 -7.44 -7.82 2.65
CA ARG A 78 -7.24 -6.37 2.88
C ARG A 78 -6.32 -6.12 4.06
N ALA A 79 -6.48 -6.85 5.15
CA ALA A 79 -5.61 -6.76 6.31
C ALA A 79 -4.15 -7.09 5.96
N SER A 80 -3.93 -8.20 5.24
CA SER A 80 -2.60 -8.57 4.78
C SER A 80 -1.98 -7.51 3.87
N CYS A 81 -2.78 -6.94 2.97
CA CYS A 81 -2.32 -5.91 2.05
C CYS A 81 -1.96 -4.61 2.78
N MET A 82 -2.80 -4.16 3.70
CA MET A 82 -2.58 -2.91 4.42
C MET A 82 -1.42 -2.98 5.41
N THR A 83 -1.15 -4.14 6.00
CA THR A 83 -0.13 -4.30 7.05
C THR A 83 1.15 -4.96 6.54
N GLY A 84 1.15 -5.56 5.36
CA GLY A 84 2.25 -6.41 4.89
C GLY A 84 2.43 -7.69 5.72
N ARG A 85 1.47 -8.05 6.57
CA ARG A 85 1.52 -9.20 7.48
C ARG A 85 0.49 -10.26 7.10
N CYS A 86 0.77 -11.51 7.44
CA CYS A 86 -0.22 -12.57 7.31
C CYS A 86 -1.47 -12.25 8.16
N ASN A 87 -2.67 -12.41 7.59
CA ASN A 87 -3.94 -12.11 8.23
C ASN A 87 -4.14 -12.81 9.59
N TRP A 88 -3.61 -14.02 9.76
CA TRP A 88 -3.61 -14.74 11.04
C TRP A 88 -2.88 -14.01 12.16
N ARG A 89 -1.84 -13.23 11.82
CA ARG A 89 -1.07 -12.45 12.79
C ARG A 89 -1.79 -11.19 13.25
N VAL A 90 -2.71 -10.69 12.45
CA VAL A 90 -3.53 -9.51 12.75
C VAL A 90 -4.94 -9.91 13.18
N SER A 91 -5.18 -11.22 13.39
CA SER A 91 -6.44 -11.80 13.90
C SER A 91 -7.67 -11.51 13.03
N ILE A 92 -7.49 -11.28 11.72
CA ILE A 92 -8.57 -11.08 10.77
C ILE A 92 -8.59 -12.27 9.81
N ASN A 93 -9.45 -13.25 10.11
CA ASN A 93 -9.45 -14.55 9.43
C ASN A 93 -10.70 -14.78 8.58
N ASP A 94 -11.75 -14.04 8.84
CA ASP A 94 -13.03 -14.09 8.14
C ASP A 94 -13.41 -12.71 7.60
N PRO A 95 -14.43 -12.59 6.75
CA PRO A 95 -14.99 -11.30 6.39
C PRO A 95 -15.42 -10.58 7.66
N SER A 96 -14.77 -9.46 7.96
CA SER A 96 -15.02 -8.78 9.22
C SER A 96 -16.47 -8.30 9.29
N ARG A 97 -17.12 -8.62 10.39
CA ARG A 97 -18.34 -7.94 10.79
C ARG A 97 -17.93 -6.63 11.41
N ALA A 98 -18.57 -5.55 10.98
CA ALA A 98 -18.22 -4.19 11.40
C ALA A 98 -18.23 -4.00 12.93
N ASP A 99 -18.96 -4.84 13.63
CA ASP A 99 -19.18 -4.84 15.07
C ASP A 99 -18.26 -5.80 15.86
N GLU A 100 -17.63 -6.77 15.20
CA GLU A 100 -16.90 -7.85 15.86
C GLU A 100 -15.41 -7.81 15.59
N GLU A 101 -14.97 -7.46 14.38
CA GLU A 101 -13.58 -7.49 13.97
C GLU A 101 -13.13 -6.18 13.31
N HIS A 102 -12.03 -5.65 13.76
CA HIS A 102 -11.39 -4.48 13.18
C HIS A 102 -9.87 -4.66 13.20
N LEU A 103 -9.18 -3.95 12.33
CA LEU A 103 -7.73 -3.95 12.33
C LEU A 103 -7.23 -3.41 13.67
N PRO A 104 -6.35 -4.15 14.40
CA PRO A 104 -5.77 -3.65 15.64
C PRO A 104 -5.06 -2.33 15.44
N LYS A 105 -5.21 -1.41 16.39
CA LYS A 105 -4.61 -0.06 16.32
C LYS A 105 -3.09 -0.05 16.34
N GLU A 106 -2.53 -1.10 16.86
CA GLU A 106 -1.09 -1.31 17.00
C GLU A 106 -0.44 -1.71 15.66
N GLU A 107 -1.27 -2.10 14.69
CA GLU A 107 -0.78 -2.46 13.37
C GLU A 107 -0.49 -1.21 12.54
N ILE A 108 0.75 -1.13 12.05
CA ILE A 108 1.16 -0.06 11.14
C ILE A 108 0.65 -0.42 9.74
N THR A 109 -0.12 0.48 9.17
CA THR A 109 -0.65 0.31 7.81
C THR A 109 0.26 0.95 6.77
N LEU A 110 0.13 0.51 5.52
CA LEU A 110 0.84 1.10 4.39
C LEU A 110 0.66 2.63 4.29
N PRO A 111 -0.56 3.20 4.42
CA PRO A 111 -0.73 4.66 4.44
C PRO A 111 0.03 5.35 5.58
N GLU A 112 0.05 4.78 6.78
CA GLU A 112 0.79 5.35 7.92
C GLU A 112 2.30 5.35 7.65
N ALA A 113 2.84 4.23 7.18
CA ALA A 113 4.26 4.13 6.83
C ALA A 113 4.66 5.12 5.72
N LEU A 114 3.77 5.36 4.74
CA LEU A 114 3.99 6.34 3.68
C LEU A 114 3.89 7.78 4.21
N LYS A 115 2.96 8.05 5.11
CA LYS A 115 2.81 9.36 5.73
C LYS A 115 4.07 9.78 6.52
N GLU A 116 4.73 8.84 7.20
CA GLU A 116 6.03 9.08 7.84
C GLU A 116 7.13 9.48 6.85
N LYS A 117 6.98 9.11 5.57
CA LYS A 117 7.87 9.52 4.47
C LYS A 117 7.44 10.80 3.77
N GLY A 118 6.44 11.50 4.30
CA GLY A 118 5.96 12.77 3.75
C GLY A 118 4.91 12.66 2.66
N TYR A 119 4.34 11.47 2.42
CA TYR A 119 3.24 11.32 1.48
C TYR A 119 1.92 11.85 2.05
N ALA A 120 1.12 12.48 1.20
CA ALA A 120 -0.31 12.62 1.44
C ALA A 120 -1.00 11.32 1.04
N THR A 121 -1.84 10.79 1.91
CA THR A 121 -2.52 9.51 1.69
C THR A 121 -4.03 9.68 1.60
N GLY A 122 -4.70 8.85 0.80
CA GLY A 122 -6.14 8.84 0.65
C GLY A 122 -6.65 7.43 0.36
N HIS A 123 -7.81 7.09 0.94
CA HIS A 123 -8.50 5.83 0.69
C HIS A 123 -9.85 6.09 0.04
N PHE A 124 -10.16 5.36 -1.02
CA PHE A 124 -11.39 5.47 -1.78
C PHE A 124 -12.00 4.09 -2.01
N GLY A 125 -13.26 3.91 -1.68
CA GLY A 125 -13.99 2.66 -1.86
C GLY A 125 -14.02 1.79 -0.61
N LYS A 126 -14.08 0.45 -0.81
CA LYS A 126 -14.30 -0.53 0.25
C LYS A 126 -13.13 -0.64 1.21
N TRP A 127 -13.35 -0.35 2.49
CA TRP A 127 -12.39 -0.55 3.58
C TRP A 127 -12.43 -1.98 4.13
N HIS A 128 -13.52 -2.35 4.77
CA HIS A 128 -13.83 -3.67 5.31
C HIS A 128 -12.80 -4.22 6.33
N LEU A 129 -12.20 -3.32 7.11
CA LEU A 129 -11.30 -3.63 8.23
C LEU A 129 -11.78 -2.94 9.51
N GLY A 130 -13.07 -2.87 9.69
CA GLY A 130 -13.82 -2.20 10.75
C GLY A 130 -15.03 -1.49 10.21
N GLY A 131 -15.94 -1.07 11.10
CA GLY A 131 -17.17 -0.38 10.72
C GLY A 131 -17.01 1.12 10.53
N PHE A 132 -18.02 1.71 9.91
CA PHE A 132 -18.12 3.16 9.65
C PHE A 132 -19.11 3.87 10.56
N ASP A 133 -19.77 3.18 11.50
CA ASP A 133 -20.82 3.78 12.33
C ASP A 133 -20.19 4.69 13.39
N GLU A 134 -20.58 5.98 13.38
CA GLU A 134 -20.17 6.94 14.42
C GLU A 134 -20.63 6.53 15.83
N LYS A 135 -21.70 5.75 15.95
CA LYS A 135 -22.16 5.22 17.23
C LYS A 135 -21.21 4.16 17.75
N MET A 136 -20.65 3.32 16.88
CA MET A 136 -19.63 2.33 17.21
C MET A 136 -18.30 2.99 17.55
N ALA A 137 -17.95 4.10 16.95
CA ALA A 137 -16.76 4.88 17.30
C ALA A 137 -16.79 5.43 18.74
N LYS A 138 -17.97 5.47 19.39
CA LYS A 138 -18.15 5.90 20.77
C LYS A 138 -18.30 4.76 21.77
N GLY A 139 -18.37 3.51 21.29
CA GLY A 139 -18.46 2.32 22.14
C GLY A 139 -17.09 1.80 22.64
N PRO A 140 -17.09 0.78 23.50
CA PRO A 140 -15.85 0.16 24.00
C PRO A 140 -15.07 -0.59 22.89
N VAL A 141 -15.70 -0.87 21.77
CA VAL A 141 -15.06 -1.45 20.57
C VAL A 141 -14.63 -0.29 19.67
N HIS A 142 -13.35 -0.06 19.60
CA HIS A 142 -12.79 0.95 18.72
C HIS A 142 -12.81 0.50 17.28
N VAL A 143 -13.90 0.76 16.60
CA VAL A 143 -13.96 0.67 15.14
C VAL A 143 -13.12 1.81 14.58
N MET A 144 -12.06 1.48 13.85
CA MET A 144 -11.18 2.47 13.25
C MET A 144 -11.64 2.75 11.81
N PRO A 145 -12.32 3.88 11.56
CA PRO A 145 -12.63 4.27 10.20
C PRO A 145 -11.36 4.65 9.44
N PRO A 146 -11.31 4.52 8.10
CA PRO A 146 -10.11 4.77 7.30
C PRO A 146 -9.44 6.14 7.53
N TRP A 147 -10.24 7.17 7.82
CA TRP A 147 -9.73 8.53 8.08
C TRP A 147 -9.06 8.71 9.46
N LYS A 148 -9.11 7.69 10.32
CA LYS A 148 -8.38 7.67 11.60
C LYS A 148 -7.16 6.76 11.58
N ALA A 149 -6.98 5.99 10.52
CA ALA A 149 -5.85 5.09 10.33
C ALA A 149 -4.65 5.74 9.61
N GLY A 150 -4.74 7.02 9.25
CA GLY A 150 -3.66 7.69 8.53
C GLY A 150 -3.53 9.18 8.76
#